data_f7eb9db794ad27f79245925b3314d667
#
_entry.id   f7eb9db794ad27f79245925b3314d667
#
_cell.length_a   1.000
_cell.length_b   1.000
_cell.length_c   1.000
_cell.angle_alpha   90.00
_cell.angle_beta   90.00
_cell.angle_gamma   90.00
#
_symmetry.space_group_name_H-M   'P 1'
#
loop_
_entity.id
_entity.type
_entity.pdbx_description
1 polymer ?
#
loop_
_entity_poly.entity_id
_entity_poly.type
_entity_poly.pdbx_seq_one_letter_code
_entity_poly.pdbx_strand_id
1 'polypeptide(L)'
;MRRLLRIVRQPFAQPLLAGGWQRAVPVLLAVGTICVLSGLTIIWAARLTVPYPVYVSELGAVGAPTAGPFAIALLLIAAGGFAVALASGHVRSSHRLLDRWAPAASLGFAAVCFVLASQVTCTSYCPVPLVDPRSTIQDLVHTVSAVLGFAAACFAMLQVAFASRLPRVARFSLISCIAVAAITVVGGLLALVHVATDVGAWLELIGTTVAVSWIAVYSLALARVPVASD
;
A
#
# COMPACT_ATOMS: atom_id res chain seq x y z
N MET A 1 -53.98 9.08 13.71
CA MET A 1 -53.07 9.28 14.84
C MET A 1 -51.71 8.59 14.56
N ARG A 2 -50.97 9.01 13.49
CA ARG A 2 -49.61 8.51 13.09
C ARG A 2 -48.81 9.64 12.40
N ARG A 3 -48.74 10.82 13.01
CA ARG A 3 -48.00 11.98 12.47
C ARG A 3 -47.32 12.78 13.58
N LEU A 4 -46.50 12.18 14.39
CA LEU A 4 -45.63 12.91 15.31
C LEU A 4 -44.49 11.97 15.73
N LEU A 5 -43.40 11.94 15.01
CA LEU A 5 -42.05 11.60 15.44
C LEU A 5 -41.09 11.66 14.24
N ARG A 6 -41.11 12.80 13.49
CA ARG A 6 -39.91 13.23 12.77
C ARG A 6 -39.16 14.18 13.69
N ILE A 7 -38.54 13.64 14.71
CA ILE A 7 -37.48 14.37 15.41
C ILE A 7 -36.35 14.53 14.43
N VAL A 8 -36.25 15.75 13.93
CA VAL A 8 -35.16 16.29 13.15
C VAL A 8 -33.84 15.91 13.84
N ARG A 9 -33.15 14.90 13.36
CA ARG A 9 -31.72 14.81 13.56
C ARG A 9 -31.10 15.91 12.70
N GLN A 10 -30.96 17.08 13.29
CA GLN A 10 -30.07 18.10 12.75
C GLN A 10 -28.66 17.48 12.79
N PRO A 11 -27.97 17.32 11.67
CA PRO A 11 -26.55 17.02 11.71
C PRO A 11 -25.91 18.24 12.40
N PHE A 12 -25.16 18.00 13.46
CA PHE A 12 -24.26 18.98 14.02
C PHE A 12 -23.22 19.29 12.91
N ALA A 13 -23.57 20.26 12.08
CA ALA A 13 -22.64 20.81 11.10
C ALA A 13 -21.61 21.61 11.90
N GLN A 14 -20.35 21.17 11.81
CA GLN A 14 -19.20 21.99 12.14
C GLN A 14 -18.70 22.63 10.83
N PRO A 15 -19.17 23.81 10.44
CA PRO A 15 -18.86 24.40 9.12
C PRO A 15 -17.41 24.90 9.00
N LEU A 16 -16.71 25.12 10.11
CA LEU A 16 -15.36 25.69 10.10
C LEU A 16 -14.23 24.69 9.78
N LEU A 17 -14.44 23.40 10.08
CA LEU A 17 -13.45 22.36 9.76
C LEU A 17 -13.58 21.82 8.33
N ALA A 18 -14.76 21.91 7.72
CA ALA A 18 -15.02 21.40 6.39
C ALA A 18 -14.22 22.13 5.30
N GLY A 19 -14.12 23.46 5.38
CA GLY A 19 -13.40 24.26 4.38
C GLY A 19 -11.89 24.06 4.38
N GLY A 20 -11.29 23.84 5.56
CA GLY A 20 -9.87 23.56 5.70
C GLY A 20 -9.50 22.19 5.14
N TRP A 21 -10.31 21.19 5.44
CA TRP A 21 -10.10 19.82 4.98
C TRP A 21 -10.21 19.68 3.44
N GLN A 22 -11.22 20.31 2.84
CA GLN A 22 -11.38 20.31 1.38
C GLN A 22 -10.16 20.88 0.63
N ARG A 23 -9.48 21.88 1.20
CA ARG A 23 -8.23 22.45 0.65
C ARG A 23 -7.03 21.53 0.87
N ALA A 24 -7.02 20.73 1.93
CA ALA A 24 -5.92 19.81 2.24
C ALA A 24 -5.93 18.56 1.34
N VAL A 25 -7.10 18.09 0.88
CA VAL A 25 -7.21 16.86 0.07
C VAL A 25 -6.34 16.89 -1.19
N PRO A 26 -6.37 17.91 -2.07
CA PRO A 26 -5.51 17.91 -3.26
C PRO A 26 -4.02 17.95 -2.91
N VAL A 27 -3.64 18.61 -1.83
CA VAL A 27 -2.25 18.65 -1.35
C VAL A 27 -1.83 17.26 -0.86
N LEU A 28 -2.66 16.59 -0.07
CA LEU A 28 -2.39 15.22 0.41
C LEU A 28 -2.24 14.23 -0.75
N LEU A 29 -3.09 14.35 -1.78
CA LEU A 29 -3.01 13.50 -2.98
C LEU A 29 -1.73 13.78 -3.78
N ALA A 30 -1.36 15.05 -3.97
CA ALA A 30 -0.14 15.40 -4.68
C ALA A 30 1.11 14.93 -3.93
N VAL A 31 1.22 15.23 -2.63
CA VAL A 31 2.33 14.78 -1.77
C VAL A 31 2.37 13.25 -1.73
N GLY A 32 1.22 12.60 -1.57
CA GLY A 32 1.12 11.14 -1.58
C GLY A 32 1.68 10.54 -2.87
N THR A 33 1.28 11.08 -4.01
CA THR A 33 1.77 10.63 -5.33
C THR A 33 3.28 10.81 -5.47
N ILE A 34 3.80 11.98 -5.10
CA ILE A 34 5.25 12.27 -5.16
C ILE A 34 6.02 11.30 -4.27
N CYS A 35 5.58 11.11 -3.03
CA CYS A 35 6.25 10.22 -2.07
C CYS A 35 6.31 8.77 -2.57
N VAL A 36 5.18 8.20 -3.03
CA VAL A 36 5.18 6.80 -3.49
C VAL A 36 6.04 6.60 -4.74
N LEU A 37 6.00 7.54 -5.69
CA LEU A 37 6.82 7.47 -6.90
C LEU A 37 8.31 7.67 -6.59
N SER A 38 8.66 8.57 -5.69
CA SER A 38 10.04 8.75 -5.23
C SER A 38 10.57 7.49 -4.55
N GLY A 39 9.78 6.88 -3.66
CA GLY A 39 10.14 5.62 -3.02
C GLY A 39 10.35 4.50 -4.03
N LEU A 40 9.46 4.36 -5.00
CA LEU A 40 9.61 3.37 -6.08
C LEU A 40 10.88 3.62 -6.91
N THR A 41 11.16 4.87 -7.24
CA THR A 41 12.38 5.25 -7.98
C THR A 41 13.64 4.86 -7.22
N ILE A 42 13.67 5.10 -5.90
CA ILE A 42 14.81 4.70 -5.05
C ILE A 42 14.96 3.18 -5.03
N ILE A 43 13.88 2.40 -4.93
CA ILE A 43 13.94 0.93 -4.98
C ILE A 43 14.55 0.47 -6.30
N TRP A 44 14.10 1.01 -7.44
CA TRP A 44 14.65 0.67 -8.74
C TRP A 44 16.12 1.10 -8.87
N ALA A 45 16.48 2.29 -8.42
CA ALA A 45 17.85 2.76 -8.42
C ALA A 45 18.75 1.84 -7.58
N ALA A 46 18.34 1.48 -6.36
CA ALA A 46 19.05 0.55 -5.50
C ALA A 46 19.22 -0.83 -6.17
N ARG A 47 18.13 -1.35 -6.78
CA ARG A 47 18.17 -2.64 -7.49
C ARG A 47 19.14 -2.65 -8.65
N LEU A 48 19.25 -1.56 -9.39
CA LEU A 48 20.17 -1.44 -10.54
C LEU A 48 21.65 -1.36 -10.15
N THR A 49 21.96 -1.05 -8.89
CA THR A 49 23.34 -1.06 -8.38
C THR A 49 23.84 -2.48 -8.04
N VAL A 50 22.94 -3.45 -7.91
CA VAL A 50 23.28 -4.83 -7.57
C VAL A 50 23.36 -5.65 -8.85
N PRO A 51 24.53 -6.28 -9.18
CA PRO A 51 24.76 -6.93 -10.47
C PRO A 51 24.09 -8.30 -10.62
N TYR A 52 23.49 -8.84 -9.57
CA TYR A 52 22.81 -10.14 -9.55
C TYR A 52 21.36 -9.99 -9.04
N PRO A 53 20.46 -10.92 -9.38
CA PRO A 53 19.09 -10.90 -8.87
C PRO A 53 19.07 -11.04 -7.34
N VAL A 54 18.40 -10.10 -6.68
CA VAL A 54 18.14 -10.11 -5.23
C VAL A 54 16.68 -9.77 -4.97
N TYR A 55 16.10 -10.33 -3.94
CA TYR A 55 14.78 -9.93 -3.48
C TYR A 55 14.77 -8.45 -3.09
N VAL A 56 13.63 -7.80 -3.23
CA VAL A 56 13.50 -6.37 -2.87
C VAL A 56 13.80 -6.16 -1.38
N SER A 57 13.38 -7.10 -0.54
CA SER A 57 13.66 -7.12 0.89
C SER A 57 15.16 -7.17 1.21
N GLU A 58 15.96 -7.89 0.41
CA GLU A 58 17.42 -7.97 0.60
C GLU A 58 18.14 -6.64 0.37
N LEU A 59 17.57 -5.72 -0.40
CA LEU A 59 18.10 -4.36 -0.57
C LEU A 59 18.17 -3.60 0.77
N GLY A 60 17.31 -3.96 1.72
CA GLY A 60 17.24 -3.40 3.07
C GLY A 60 17.94 -4.23 4.14
N ALA A 61 18.53 -5.36 3.79
CA ALA A 61 19.15 -6.26 4.76
C ALA A 61 20.31 -5.61 5.51
N VAL A 62 20.55 -6.05 6.75
CA VAL A 62 21.67 -5.58 7.57
C VAL A 62 22.98 -5.80 6.83
N GLY A 63 23.75 -4.74 6.66
CA GLY A 63 25.03 -4.74 5.96
C GLY A 63 24.94 -4.54 4.44
N ALA A 64 23.73 -4.49 3.85
CA ALA A 64 23.59 -4.15 2.43
C ALA A 64 23.93 -2.66 2.20
N PRO A 65 24.72 -2.34 1.16
CA PRO A 65 25.08 -0.94 0.85
C PRO A 65 23.84 -0.09 0.49
N THR A 66 22.77 -0.73 0.10
CA THR A 66 21.47 -0.11 -0.26
C THR A 66 20.50 0.01 0.93
N ALA A 67 20.85 -0.49 2.12
CA ALA A 67 19.93 -0.56 3.26
C ALA A 67 19.36 0.81 3.66
N GLY A 68 20.18 1.84 3.74
CA GLY A 68 19.73 3.20 4.07
C GLY A 68 18.76 3.78 3.03
N PRO A 69 19.13 3.85 1.75
CA PRO A 69 18.22 4.26 0.70
C PRO A 69 16.91 3.45 0.66
N PHE A 70 16.98 2.14 0.86
CA PHE A 70 15.79 1.28 0.88
C PHE A 70 14.85 1.60 2.05
N ALA A 71 15.39 1.82 3.26
CA ALA A 71 14.59 2.23 4.41
C ALA A 71 13.86 3.56 4.15
N ILE A 72 14.55 4.53 3.54
CA ILE A 72 13.94 5.81 3.12
C ILE A 72 12.83 5.56 2.09
N ALA A 73 13.07 4.68 1.12
CA ALA A 73 12.06 4.34 0.11
C ALA A 73 10.78 3.77 0.73
N LEU A 74 10.89 2.85 1.68
CA LEU A 74 9.74 2.28 2.39
C LEU A 74 9.00 3.35 3.21
N LEU A 75 9.72 4.25 3.88
CA LEU A 75 9.12 5.35 4.63
C LEU A 75 8.38 6.33 3.71
N LEU A 76 8.93 6.63 2.54
CA LEU A 76 8.27 7.47 1.53
C LEU A 76 6.99 6.78 1.01
N ILE A 77 7.04 5.49 0.70
CA ILE A 77 5.87 4.72 0.26
C ILE A 77 4.82 4.69 1.37
N ALA A 78 5.21 4.47 2.61
CA ALA A 78 4.30 4.48 3.75
C ALA A 78 3.68 5.87 3.98
N ALA A 79 4.47 6.93 3.99
CA ALA A 79 3.98 8.30 4.14
C ALA A 79 3.02 8.69 3.01
N GLY A 80 3.37 8.34 1.77
CA GLY A 80 2.53 8.58 0.61
C GLY A 80 1.23 7.78 0.66
N GLY A 81 1.29 6.49 1.00
CA GLY A 81 0.12 5.64 1.21
C GLY A 81 -0.80 6.19 2.30
N PHE A 82 -0.24 6.68 3.40
CA PHE A 82 -0.99 7.28 4.50
C PHE A 82 -1.67 8.60 4.09
N ALA A 83 -0.97 9.45 3.33
CA ALA A 83 -1.55 10.70 2.80
C ALA A 83 -2.74 10.40 1.87
N VAL A 84 -2.62 9.41 0.98
CA VAL A 84 -3.72 8.97 0.10
C VAL A 84 -4.85 8.35 0.91
N ALA A 85 -4.56 7.57 1.96
CA ALA A 85 -5.55 7.01 2.87
C ALA A 85 -6.39 8.11 3.52
N LEU A 86 -5.74 9.12 4.09
CA LEU A 86 -6.43 10.28 4.69
C LEU A 86 -7.34 10.99 3.68
N ALA A 87 -6.85 11.23 2.46
CA ALA A 87 -7.61 11.92 1.42
C ALA A 87 -8.78 11.08 0.86
N SER A 88 -8.74 9.74 1.00
CA SER A 88 -9.73 8.81 0.43
C SER A 88 -10.79 8.31 1.41
N GLY A 89 -10.91 8.89 2.60
CA GLY A 89 -11.82 8.44 3.64
C GLY A 89 -13.31 8.40 3.27
N HIS A 90 -13.70 9.14 2.22
CA HIS A 90 -15.06 9.16 1.67
C HIS A 90 -15.36 8.03 0.67
N VAL A 91 -14.35 7.31 0.20
CA VAL A 91 -14.53 6.20 -0.74
C VAL A 91 -15.10 4.99 -0.02
N ARG A 92 -16.14 4.39 -0.59
CA ARG A 92 -16.79 3.19 -0.06
C ARG A 92 -16.99 2.16 -1.16
N SER A 93 -16.89 0.90 -0.79
CA SER A 93 -17.25 -0.21 -1.66
C SER A 93 -18.78 -0.35 -1.74
N SER A 94 -19.31 -0.72 -2.91
CA SER A 94 -20.72 -1.06 -3.07
C SER A 94 -21.06 -2.48 -2.56
N HIS A 95 -20.04 -3.31 -2.32
CA HIS A 95 -20.23 -4.68 -1.84
C HIS A 95 -20.27 -4.73 -0.33
N ARG A 96 -21.35 -5.27 0.27
CA ARG A 96 -21.62 -5.29 1.72
C ARG A 96 -20.49 -5.79 2.61
N LEU A 97 -19.78 -6.83 2.19
CA LEU A 97 -18.67 -7.40 2.97
C LEU A 97 -17.43 -6.50 2.95
N LEU A 98 -17.20 -5.83 1.81
CA LEU A 98 -16.04 -4.95 1.62
C LEU A 98 -16.28 -3.55 2.19
N ASP A 99 -17.54 -3.15 2.40
CA ASP A 99 -17.91 -1.83 2.94
C ASP A 99 -17.77 -1.74 4.47
N ARG A 100 -17.55 -2.85 5.15
CA ARG A 100 -17.30 -2.86 6.61
C ARG A 100 -16.09 -2.02 6.99
N TRP A 101 -15.10 -1.94 6.11
CA TRP A 101 -13.86 -1.20 6.28
C TRP A 101 -13.66 -0.29 5.06
N ALA A 102 -13.31 0.97 5.30
CA ALA A 102 -12.99 1.85 4.18
C ALA A 102 -11.66 1.44 3.53
N PRO A 103 -11.48 1.62 2.20
CA PRO A 103 -10.18 1.46 1.54
C PRO A 103 -9.07 2.27 2.22
N ALA A 104 -9.42 3.43 2.77
CA ALA A 104 -8.55 4.27 3.57
C ALA A 104 -7.96 3.55 4.80
N ALA A 105 -8.77 2.76 5.51
CA ALA A 105 -8.30 2.00 6.68
C ALA A 105 -7.33 0.89 6.28
N SER A 106 -7.64 0.16 5.19
CA SER A 106 -6.76 -0.90 4.66
C SER A 106 -5.44 -0.32 4.17
N LEU A 107 -5.47 0.81 3.45
CA LEU A 107 -4.26 1.48 2.97
C LEU A 107 -3.44 2.08 4.12
N GLY A 108 -4.10 2.67 5.13
CA GLY A 108 -3.44 3.14 6.34
C GLY A 108 -2.76 2.02 7.12
N PHE A 109 -3.41 0.86 7.24
CA PHE A 109 -2.81 -0.32 7.87
C PHE A 109 -1.60 -0.83 7.06
N ALA A 110 -1.70 -0.88 5.74
CA ALA A 110 -0.57 -1.21 4.88
C ALA A 110 0.62 -0.26 5.12
N ALA A 111 0.35 1.04 5.21
CA ALA A 111 1.38 2.05 5.50
C ALA A 111 2.07 1.80 6.85
N VAL A 112 1.33 1.48 7.91
CA VAL A 112 1.91 1.11 9.22
C VAL A 112 2.79 -0.13 9.09
N CYS A 113 2.35 -1.15 8.37
CA CYS A 113 3.15 -2.35 8.14
C CYS A 113 4.47 -2.03 7.42
N PHE A 114 4.46 -1.16 6.41
CA PHE A 114 5.69 -0.74 5.73
C PHE A 114 6.60 0.13 6.58
N VAL A 115 6.06 0.95 7.50
CA VAL A 115 6.87 1.62 8.52
C VAL A 115 7.58 0.58 9.38
N LEU A 116 6.87 -0.43 9.88
CA LEU A 116 7.48 -1.49 10.68
C LEU A 116 8.56 -2.24 9.90
N ALA A 117 8.29 -2.61 8.65
CA ALA A 117 9.26 -3.29 7.78
C ALA A 117 10.50 -2.43 7.51
N SER A 118 10.37 -1.08 7.48
CA SER A 118 11.50 -0.17 7.30
C SER A 118 12.37 -0.03 8.54
N GLN A 119 11.78 -0.19 9.74
CA GLN A 119 12.48 -0.05 11.01
C GLN A 119 13.08 -1.39 11.51
N VAL A 120 12.36 -2.48 11.23
CA VAL A 120 12.81 -3.85 11.54
C VAL A 120 13.25 -4.48 10.23
N THR A 121 14.47 -4.17 9.81
CA THR A 121 15.04 -4.74 8.57
C THR A 121 15.41 -6.22 8.79
N CYS A 122 15.47 -7.01 7.72
CA CYS A 122 15.95 -8.38 7.84
C CYS A 122 17.47 -8.43 8.09
N THR A 123 17.93 -9.56 8.62
CA THR A 123 19.36 -9.84 8.79
C THR A 123 20.03 -10.07 7.43
N SER A 124 21.35 -10.26 7.40
CA SER A 124 22.11 -10.41 6.17
C SER A 124 21.53 -11.53 5.29
N TYR A 125 21.31 -11.22 4.00
CA TYR A 125 20.68 -12.12 3.01
C TYR A 125 19.20 -12.41 3.25
N CYS A 126 18.54 -11.75 4.18
CA CYS A 126 17.11 -11.84 4.42
C CYS A 126 16.57 -13.29 4.47
N PRO A 127 17.07 -14.15 5.38
CA PRO A 127 16.71 -15.57 5.40
C PRO A 127 15.22 -15.77 5.64
N VAL A 128 14.62 -16.71 4.90
CA VAL A 128 13.17 -16.95 4.94
C VAL A 128 12.78 -17.55 6.29
N PRO A 129 11.91 -16.87 7.08
CA PRO A 129 11.49 -17.36 8.38
C PRO A 129 10.84 -18.75 8.30
N LEU A 130 11.05 -19.55 9.33
CA LEU A 130 10.54 -20.91 9.51
C LEU A 130 11.18 -21.97 8.61
N VAL A 131 11.86 -21.59 7.54
CA VAL A 131 12.47 -22.52 6.56
C VAL A 131 13.99 -22.47 6.66
N ASP A 132 14.59 -21.28 6.71
CA ASP A 132 16.04 -21.12 6.85
C ASP A 132 16.43 -21.16 8.34
N PRO A 133 17.32 -22.09 8.75
CA PRO A 133 17.76 -22.19 10.14
C PRO A 133 18.53 -20.96 10.65
N ARG A 134 19.00 -20.09 9.75
CA ARG A 134 19.68 -18.83 10.10
C ARG A 134 18.69 -17.71 10.39
N SER A 135 17.39 -17.90 10.14
CA SER A 135 16.41 -16.86 10.35
C SER A 135 16.22 -16.53 11.83
N THR A 136 15.98 -15.27 12.10
CA THR A 136 15.80 -14.73 13.44
C THR A 136 14.39 -14.20 13.64
N ILE A 137 14.04 -13.81 14.88
CA ILE A 137 12.79 -13.11 15.16
C ILE A 137 12.70 -11.79 14.38
N GLN A 138 13.83 -11.13 14.15
CA GLN A 138 13.89 -9.91 13.35
C GLN A 138 13.42 -10.17 11.91
N ASP A 139 13.88 -11.27 11.27
CA ASP A 139 13.46 -11.67 9.93
C ASP A 139 11.97 -12.02 9.89
N LEU A 140 11.48 -12.69 10.92
CA LEU A 140 10.05 -13.00 11.05
C LEU A 140 9.20 -11.72 11.13
N VAL A 141 9.57 -10.77 11.99
CA VAL A 141 8.84 -9.50 12.13
C VAL A 141 8.85 -8.72 10.82
N HIS A 142 10.02 -8.62 10.15
CA HIS A 142 10.14 -7.97 8.85
C HIS A 142 9.23 -8.60 7.81
N THR A 143 9.34 -9.92 7.62
CA THR A 143 8.58 -10.66 6.62
C THR A 143 7.08 -10.59 6.88
N VAL A 144 6.63 -10.80 8.13
CA VAL A 144 5.21 -10.71 8.48
C VAL A 144 4.68 -9.30 8.23
N SER A 145 5.44 -8.27 8.59
CA SER A 145 5.04 -6.88 8.33
C SER A 145 4.91 -6.62 6.83
N ALA A 146 5.86 -7.06 6.02
CA ALA A 146 5.81 -6.91 4.56
C ALA A 146 4.61 -7.64 3.96
N VAL A 147 4.39 -8.90 4.33
CA VAL A 147 3.26 -9.73 3.85
C VAL A 147 1.92 -9.09 4.22
N LEU A 148 1.74 -8.65 5.47
CA LEU A 148 0.52 -7.98 5.91
C LEU A 148 0.33 -6.63 5.19
N GLY A 149 1.40 -5.90 4.94
CA GLY A 149 1.36 -4.66 4.16
C GLY A 149 0.86 -4.89 2.73
N PHE A 150 1.40 -5.88 2.02
CA PHE A 150 0.94 -6.25 0.68
C PHE A 150 -0.49 -6.79 0.68
N ALA A 151 -0.85 -7.65 1.62
CA ALA A 151 -2.20 -8.18 1.75
C ALA A 151 -3.23 -7.06 1.99
N ALA A 152 -2.92 -6.10 2.85
CA ALA A 152 -3.77 -4.95 3.11
C ALA A 152 -3.88 -4.01 1.89
N ALA A 153 -2.80 -3.82 1.14
CA ALA A 153 -2.82 -3.07 -0.12
C ALA A 153 -3.69 -3.78 -1.18
N CYS A 154 -3.56 -5.10 -1.34
CA CYS A 154 -4.44 -5.89 -2.20
C CYS A 154 -5.91 -5.78 -1.76
N PHE A 155 -6.17 -5.81 -0.46
CA PHE A 155 -7.53 -5.65 0.06
C PHE A 155 -8.08 -4.25 -0.23
N ALA A 156 -7.27 -3.19 -0.10
CA ALA A 156 -7.67 -1.84 -0.51
C ALA A 156 -7.97 -1.77 -2.02
N MET A 157 -7.14 -2.39 -2.87
CA MET A 157 -7.39 -2.49 -4.31
C MET A 157 -8.72 -3.20 -4.59
N LEU A 158 -9.01 -4.31 -3.90
CA LEU A 158 -10.26 -5.04 -4.03
C LEU A 158 -11.45 -4.19 -3.60
N GLN A 159 -11.36 -3.44 -2.51
CA GLN A 159 -12.41 -2.53 -2.07
C GLN A 159 -12.68 -1.42 -3.09
N VAL A 160 -11.63 -0.83 -3.68
CA VAL A 160 -11.75 0.19 -4.73
C VAL A 160 -12.30 -0.40 -6.03
N ALA A 161 -12.00 -1.66 -6.34
CA ALA A 161 -12.55 -2.36 -7.51
C ALA A 161 -14.08 -2.43 -7.51
N PHE A 162 -14.69 -2.39 -6.33
CA PHE A 162 -16.14 -2.35 -6.15
C PHE A 162 -16.67 -0.96 -5.79
N ALA A 163 -15.89 0.11 -5.96
CA ALA A 163 -16.34 1.47 -5.73
C ALA A 163 -17.08 2.01 -6.97
N SER A 164 -18.38 2.28 -6.83
CA SER A 164 -19.28 2.63 -7.97
C SER A 164 -18.96 3.98 -8.64
N ARG A 165 -18.29 4.89 -7.92
CA ARG A 165 -18.03 6.26 -8.41
C ARG A 165 -16.82 6.39 -9.34
N LEU A 166 -16.01 5.34 -9.51
CA LEU A 166 -14.73 5.38 -10.23
C LEU A 166 -14.55 4.18 -11.18
N PRO A 167 -15.38 4.02 -12.25
CA PRO A 167 -15.45 2.77 -13.02
C PRO A 167 -14.13 2.40 -13.72
N ARG A 168 -13.36 3.38 -14.21
CA ARG A 168 -12.03 3.12 -14.83
C ARG A 168 -11.01 2.67 -13.80
N VAL A 169 -11.00 3.31 -12.63
CA VAL A 169 -10.11 2.96 -11.52
C VAL A 169 -10.50 1.63 -10.91
N ALA A 170 -11.80 1.33 -10.84
CA ALA A 170 -12.31 0.05 -10.36
C ALA A 170 -11.74 -1.14 -11.17
N ARG A 171 -11.77 -1.07 -12.50
CA ARG A 171 -11.18 -2.11 -13.37
C ARG A 171 -9.66 -2.21 -13.17
N PHE A 172 -8.97 -1.07 -13.16
CA PHE A 172 -7.53 -1.04 -12.91
C PHE A 172 -7.18 -1.64 -11.55
N SER A 173 -7.94 -1.31 -10.51
CA SER A 173 -7.75 -1.83 -9.16
C SER A 173 -7.95 -3.35 -9.09
N LEU A 174 -8.95 -3.88 -9.78
CA LEU A 174 -9.17 -5.33 -9.83
C LEU A 174 -8.00 -6.04 -10.52
N ILE A 175 -7.56 -5.53 -11.67
CA ILE A 175 -6.43 -6.11 -12.42
C ILE A 175 -5.16 -6.05 -11.55
N SER A 176 -4.88 -4.90 -10.93
CA SER A 176 -3.72 -4.73 -10.04
C SER A 176 -3.79 -5.67 -8.85
N CYS A 177 -4.96 -5.82 -8.22
CA CYS A 177 -5.16 -6.75 -7.10
C CYS A 177 -4.83 -8.19 -7.50
N ILE A 178 -5.39 -8.67 -8.62
CA ILE A 178 -5.15 -10.03 -9.11
C ILE A 178 -3.67 -10.20 -9.47
N ALA A 179 -3.08 -9.24 -10.18
CA ALA A 179 -1.67 -9.30 -10.57
C ALA A 179 -0.75 -9.34 -9.36
N VAL A 180 -0.91 -8.40 -8.40
CA VAL A 180 -0.07 -8.37 -7.20
C VAL A 180 -0.26 -9.64 -6.38
N ALA A 181 -1.49 -10.09 -6.14
CA ALA A 181 -1.75 -11.30 -5.38
C ALA A 181 -1.11 -12.55 -6.04
N ALA A 182 -1.28 -12.72 -7.36
CA ALA A 182 -0.70 -13.86 -8.07
C ALA A 182 0.83 -13.81 -8.05
N ILE A 183 1.42 -12.65 -8.33
CA ILE A 183 2.87 -12.45 -8.37
C ILE A 183 3.49 -12.69 -6.99
N THR A 184 2.90 -12.12 -5.94
CA THR A 184 3.44 -12.26 -4.57
C THR A 184 3.28 -13.68 -4.04
N VAL A 185 2.18 -14.37 -4.36
CA VAL A 185 2.01 -15.79 -4.00
C VAL A 185 3.04 -16.66 -4.70
N VAL A 186 3.22 -16.51 -6.01
CA VAL A 186 4.21 -17.30 -6.76
C VAL A 186 5.62 -16.96 -6.28
N GLY A 187 5.98 -15.70 -6.16
CA GLY A 187 7.32 -15.28 -5.67
C GLY A 187 7.60 -15.79 -4.25
N GLY A 188 6.62 -15.70 -3.35
CA GLY A 188 6.73 -16.21 -1.99
C GLY A 188 6.89 -17.73 -1.93
N LEU A 189 6.16 -18.49 -2.76
CA LEU A 189 6.33 -19.94 -2.85
C LEU A 189 7.72 -20.31 -3.36
N LEU A 190 8.23 -19.63 -4.39
CA LEU A 190 9.59 -19.87 -4.91
C LEU A 190 10.65 -19.59 -3.83
N ALA A 191 10.46 -18.53 -3.03
CA ALA A 191 11.35 -18.23 -1.91
C ALA A 191 11.29 -19.32 -0.83
N LEU A 192 10.10 -19.80 -0.47
CA LEU A 192 9.92 -20.87 0.53
C LEU A 192 10.57 -22.19 0.13
N VAL A 193 10.52 -22.57 -1.14
CA VAL A 193 11.10 -23.84 -1.62
C VAL A 193 12.55 -23.68 -2.11
N HIS A 194 13.11 -22.48 -2.04
CA HIS A 194 14.47 -22.16 -2.51
C HIS A 194 14.73 -22.55 -3.98
N VAL A 195 13.71 -22.44 -4.84
CA VAL A 195 13.80 -22.78 -6.27
C VAL A 195 13.59 -21.52 -7.10
N ALA A 196 14.36 -21.39 -8.19
CA ALA A 196 14.28 -20.26 -9.13
C ALA A 196 14.24 -18.89 -8.42
N THR A 197 15.14 -18.70 -7.47
CA THR A 197 15.21 -17.47 -6.63
C THR A 197 15.36 -16.20 -7.47
N ASP A 198 16.03 -16.27 -8.61
CA ASP A 198 16.14 -15.17 -9.56
C ASP A 198 14.77 -14.73 -10.10
N VAL A 199 13.92 -15.71 -10.43
CA VAL A 199 12.54 -15.45 -10.86
C VAL A 199 11.74 -14.85 -9.70
N GLY A 200 11.88 -15.41 -8.49
CA GLY A 200 11.25 -14.90 -7.27
C GLY A 200 11.60 -13.44 -7.00
N ALA A 201 12.88 -13.08 -7.13
CA ALA A 201 13.39 -11.72 -6.96
C ALA A 201 12.76 -10.73 -7.96
N TRP A 202 12.67 -11.11 -9.25
CA TRP A 202 11.99 -10.30 -10.24
C TRP A 202 10.48 -10.18 -10.00
N LEU A 203 9.83 -11.25 -9.57
CA LEU A 203 8.41 -11.23 -9.22
C LEU A 203 8.14 -10.28 -8.06
N GLU A 204 8.96 -10.29 -7.01
CA GLU A 204 8.83 -9.34 -5.89
C GLU A 204 8.96 -7.89 -6.36
N LEU A 205 9.95 -7.59 -7.21
CA LEU A 205 10.14 -6.25 -7.76
C LEU A 205 8.97 -5.80 -8.63
N ILE A 206 8.47 -6.68 -9.50
CA ILE A 206 7.30 -6.38 -10.35
C ILE A 206 6.05 -6.20 -9.50
N GLY A 207 5.81 -7.08 -8.54
CA GLY A 207 4.69 -6.97 -7.61
C GLY A 207 4.71 -5.65 -6.83
N THR A 208 5.87 -5.27 -6.31
CA THR A 208 6.09 -3.99 -5.63
C THR A 208 5.81 -2.82 -6.57
N THR A 209 6.32 -2.89 -7.81
CA THR A 209 6.10 -1.83 -8.81
C THR A 209 4.62 -1.65 -9.14
N VAL A 210 3.88 -2.73 -9.35
CA VAL A 210 2.44 -2.67 -9.62
C VAL A 210 1.68 -2.12 -8.43
N ALA A 211 1.99 -2.58 -7.21
CA ALA A 211 1.31 -2.14 -5.99
C ALA A 211 1.51 -0.64 -5.73
N VAL A 212 2.74 -0.15 -5.82
CA VAL A 212 3.07 1.26 -5.59
C VAL A 212 2.52 2.15 -6.71
N SER A 213 2.62 1.71 -7.97
CA SER A 213 2.03 2.42 -9.11
C SER A 213 0.51 2.54 -9.00
N TRP A 214 -0.15 1.51 -8.45
CA TRP A 214 -1.58 1.57 -8.20
C TRP A 214 -1.95 2.70 -7.22
N ILE A 215 -1.19 2.90 -6.14
CA ILE A 215 -1.42 4.01 -5.19
C ILE A 215 -1.34 5.35 -5.91
N ALA A 216 -0.34 5.55 -6.77
CA ALA A 216 -0.17 6.77 -7.54
C ALA A 216 -1.35 7.02 -8.50
N VAL A 217 -1.77 6.01 -9.27
CA VAL A 217 -2.91 6.09 -10.19
C VAL A 217 -4.22 6.35 -9.44
N TYR A 218 -4.43 5.67 -8.31
CA TYR A 218 -5.60 5.87 -7.45
C TYR A 218 -5.65 7.31 -6.91
N SER A 219 -4.54 7.82 -6.42
CA SER A 219 -4.39 9.20 -5.95
C SER A 219 -4.72 10.22 -7.04
N LEU A 220 -4.12 10.07 -8.23
CA LEU A 220 -4.38 10.95 -9.38
C LEU A 220 -5.83 10.90 -9.85
N ALA A 221 -6.47 9.74 -9.76
CA ALA A 221 -7.87 9.61 -10.10
C ALA A 221 -8.78 10.31 -9.10
N LEU A 222 -8.48 10.21 -7.80
CA LEU A 222 -9.21 10.93 -6.76
C LEU A 222 -9.10 12.46 -6.93
N ALA A 223 -7.92 12.95 -7.32
CA ALA A 223 -7.71 14.37 -7.56
C ALA A 223 -8.55 14.95 -8.72
N ARG A 224 -9.05 14.09 -9.62
CA ARG A 224 -9.90 14.48 -10.76
C ARG A 224 -11.40 14.44 -10.47
N VAL A 225 -11.80 13.88 -9.33
CA VAL A 225 -13.21 13.85 -8.93
C VAL A 225 -13.50 15.13 -8.15
N PRO A 226 -14.45 15.97 -8.63
CA PRO A 226 -14.84 17.14 -7.85
C PRO A 226 -15.32 16.72 -6.46
N VAL A 227 -14.80 17.35 -5.43
CA VAL A 227 -15.36 17.22 -4.09
C VAL A 227 -16.77 17.80 -4.17
N ALA A 228 -17.80 16.96 -4.01
CA ALA A 228 -19.17 17.42 -4.03
C ALA A 228 -19.30 18.50 -2.94
N SER A 229 -19.58 19.73 -3.35
CA SER A 229 -20.03 20.79 -2.44
C SER A 229 -21.47 20.45 -2.07
N ASP A 230 -21.68 19.92 -0.88
CA ASP A 230 -23.00 19.80 -0.28
C ASP A 230 -23.60 21.19 0.02
#